data_8157ce8e3072b7568d89ca7657f124ab
#
_entry.id   8157ce8e3072b7568d89ca7657f124ab
#
_cell.length_a   1.000
_cell.length_b   1.000
_cell.length_c   1.000
_cell.angle_alpha   90.00
_cell.angle_beta   90.00
_cell.angle_gamma   90.00
#
_symmetry.space_group_name_H-M   'P 1'
#
loop_
_entity.id
_entity.type
_entity.pdbx_description
1 polymer ?
#
loop_
_entity_poly.entity_id
_entity_poly.type
_entity_poly.pdbx_seq_one_letter_code
_entity_poly.pdbx_strand_id
1 'polypeptide(L)'
;SIRVRHTGVQIIDLESEDLAALNLYLYGSGGLALAPAAADNQHLSYSLIIPFGRSLYNGDECFPATRKGEFQLTLDTTTPATTHDNAVMSVSAVELPDATPASYLKSTILSIAAPGATGENDVDLPIGNDLAAVLIGMASFPGTSEFLFGADDLRLLVDNKEMNIVSSKAPELAGEMITRVSGTTRATAAQGGLIPNTYIWMDFDPTQDGSYMVDTRGASRVHLRLNMGVNEALNIVPVEIVQV
;
A
#
# COMPACT_ATOMS: atom_id res chain seq x y z
N SER A 1 11.73 -2.81 -7.50
CA SER A 1 11.32 -1.96 -6.36
C SER A 1 11.34 -0.48 -6.74
N ILE A 2 10.56 0.32 -6.04
CA ILE A 2 10.41 1.77 -6.23
C ILE A 2 10.77 2.41 -4.90
N ARG A 3 11.86 3.19 -4.88
CA ARG A 3 12.37 3.83 -3.66
C ARG A 3 12.49 5.32 -3.84
N VAL A 4 11.91 6.07 -2.92
CA VAL A 4 12.09 7.52 -2.83
C VAL A 4 12.76 7.85 -1.50
N ARG A 5 13.83 8.64 -1.58
CA ARG A 5 14.60 9.09 -0.42
C ARG A 5 14.73 10.61 -0.42
N HIS A 6 14.68 11.16 0.77
CA HIS A 6 15.02 12.56 1.02
C HIS A 6 16.14 12.62 2.05
N THR A 7 17.28 13.23 1.69
CA THR A 7 18.47 13.34 2.56
C THR A 7 18.91 12.00 3.19
N GLY A 8 18.71 10.89 2.44
CA GLY A 8 19.02 9.54 2.90
C GLY A 8 17.90 8.82 3.67
N VAL A 9 16.87 9.55 4.11
CA VAL A 9 15.71 8.95 4.77
C VAL A 9 14.74 8.42 3.73
N GLN A 10 14.23 7.23 3.95
CA GLN A 10 13.29 6.54 3.06
C GLN A 10 11.87 7.06 3.28
N ILE A 11 11.26 7.56 2.22
CA ILE A 11 9.89 8.08 2.24
C ILE A 11 8.93 7.04 1.64
N ILE A 12 9.31 6.51 0.46
CA ILE A 12 8.59 5.42 -0.20
C ILE A 12 9.59 4.29 -0.44
N ASP A 13 9.18 3.07 -0.13
CA ASP A 13 9.88 1.84 -0.52
C ASP A 13 8.86 0.75 -0.72
N LEU A 14 8.50 0.51 -1.97
CA LEU A 14 7.44 -0.40 -2.33
C LEU A 14 7.84 -1.21 -3.56
N GLU A 15 7.33 -2.42 -3.64
CA GLU A 15 7.31 -3.14 -4.92
C GLU A 15 6.18 -2.57 -5.81
N SER A 16 6.19 -2.91 -7.09
CA SER A 16 5.18 -2.40 -8.03
C SER A 16 3.76 -2.82 -7.66
N GLU A 17 3.59 -4.02 -7.11
CA GLU A 17 2.30 -4.54 -6.65
C GLU A 17 1.80 -3.80 -5.41
N ASP A 18 2.69 -3.52 -4.46
CA ASP A 18 2.36 -2.75 -3.25
C ASP A 18 1.94 -1.32 -3.60
N LEU A 19 2.68 -0.69 -4.55
CA LEU A 19 2.32 0.64 -5.04
C LEU A 19 0.99 0.64 -5.78
N ALA A 20 0.68 -0.42 -6.55
CA ALA A 20 -0.62 -0.59 -7.18
C ALA A 20 -1.74 -0.75 -6.14
N ALA A 21 -1.50 -1.49 -5.06
CA ALA A 21 -2.43 -1.63 -3.94
C ALA A 21 -2.64 -0.29 -3.23
N LEU A 22 -1.56 0.48 -3.01
CA LEU A 22 -1.64 1.82 -2.44
C LEU A 22 -2.41 2.79 -3.34
N ASN A 23 -2.18 2.75 -4.66
CA ASN A 23 -2.94 3.56 -5.61
C ASN A 23 -4.42 3.18 -5.60
N LEU A 24 -4.72 1.89 -5.49
CA LEU A 24 -6.09 1.42 -5.38
C LEU A 24 -6.76 1.95 -4.11
N TYR A 25 -6.08 1.89 -2.98
CA TYR A 25 -6.55 2.43 -1.71
C TYR A 25 -6.83 3.94 -1.80
N LEU A 26 -5.89 4.71 -2.34
CA LEU A 26 -5.99 6.17 -2.38
C LEU A 26 -6.98 6.68 -3.44
N TYR A 27 -6.97 6.07 -4.63
CA TYR A 27 -7.63 6.64 -5.82
C TYR A 27 -8.71 5.73 -6.42
N GLY A 28 -8.96 4.57 -5.83
CA GLY A 28 -9.91 3.58 -6.36
C GLY A 28 -9.45 2.89 -7.65
N SER A 29 -8.17 3.06 -8.03
CA SER A 29 -7.57 2.46 -9.22
C SER A 29 -6.14 2.02 -8.95
N GLY A 30 -5.81 0.79 -9.24
CA GLY A 30 -4.46 0.20 -9.04
C GLY A 30 -3.41 0.63 -10.08
N GLY A 31 -3.72 1.63 -10.89
CA GLY A 31 -2.89 2.08 -12.00
C GLY A 31 -3.51 1.76 -13.36
N LEU A 32 -2.96 2.34 -14.42
CA LEU A 32 -3.34 2.05 -15.79
C LEU A 32 -2.40 0.97 -16.32
N ALA A 33 -2.93 -0.21 -16.65
CA ALA A 33 -2.22 -1.17 -17.45
C ALA A 33 -2.94 -1.37 -18.77
N LEU A 34 -2.22 -1.21 -19.85
CA LEU A 34 -2.63 -1.57 -21.18
C LEU A 34 -1.87 -2.84 -21.55
N ALA A 35 -2.47 -3.98 -21.24
CA ALA A 35 -1.98 -5.28 -21.67
C ALA A 35 -2.89 -5.79 -22.78
N PRO A 36 -2.42 -5.87 -24.02
CA PRO A 36 -3.11 -6.67 -25.02
C PRO A 36 -3.05 -8.15 -24.60
N ALA A 37 -3.97 -8.95 -25.11
CA ALA A 37 -3.99 -10.39 -24.82
C ALA A 37 -2.59 -10.99 -25.06
N ALA A 38 -2.15 -11.87 -24.16
CA ALA A 38 -0.82 -12.45 -24.16
C ALA A 38 -0.47 -13.07 -25.53
N ALA A 39 0.27 -12.35 -26.33
CA ALA A 39 0.85 -12.81 -27.58
C ALA A 39 2.28 -12.26 -27.67
N ASP A 40 3.17 -13.02 -28.28
CA ASP A 40 4.56 -12.61 -28.50
C ASP A 40 4.63 -11.25 -29.21
N ASN A 41 5.59 -10.42 -28.83
CA ASN A 41 5.85 -9.07 -29.40
C ASN A 41 4.78 -8.01 -29.11
N GLN A 42 4.14 -8.03 -27.98
CA GLN A 42 3.19 -6.99 -27.60
C GLN A 42 3.78 -6.02 -26.56
N HIS A 43 3.40 -4.76 -26.65
CA HIS A 43 3.77 -3.74 -25.69
C HIS A 43 2.88 -3.81 -24.46
N LEU A 44 3.49 -3.96 -23.29
CA LEU A 44 2.83 -3.74 -22.00
C LEU A 44 3.14 -2.31 -21.55
N SER A 45 2.13 -1.49 -21.39
CA SER A 45 2.24 -0.19 -20.74
C SER A 45 1.63 -0.25 -19.35
N TYR A 46 2.38 0.21 -18.37
CA TYR A 46 1.93 0.27 -16.99
C TYR A 46 2.26 1.63 -16.38
N SER A 47 1.27 2.30 -15.81
CA SER A 47 1.44 3.61 -15.17
C SER A 47 1.04 3.54 -13.72
N LEU A 48 1.92 3.97 -12.83
CA LEU A 48 1.71 4.07 -11.40
C LEU A 48 1.94 5.50 -10.94
N ILE A 49 1.23 5.89 -9.90
CA ILE A 49 1.42 7.16 -9.19
C ILE A 49 2.24 6.87 -7.94
N ILE A 50 3.32 7.62 -7.74
CA ILE A 50 4.06 7.66 -6.47
C ILE A 50 3.44 8.78 -5.65
N PRO A 51 2.61 8.47 -4.64
CA PRO A 51 1.85 9.48 -3.89
C PRO A 51 2.70 10.10 -2.78
N PHE A 52 2.58 11.40 -2.62
CA PHE A 52 3.09 12.13 -1.44
C PHE A 52 1.96 12.76 -0.62
N GLY A 53 0.72 12.47 -0.96
CA GLY A 53 -0.49 12.86 -0.27
C GLY A 53 -1.63 11.90 -0.61
N ARG A 54 -2.67 11.90 0.22
CA ARG A 54 -3.86 11.05 0.05
C ARG A 54 -4.73 11.49 -1.12
N SER A 55 -4.65 12.75 -1.49
CA SER A 55 -5.35 13.32 -2.64
C SER A 55 -4.39 13.96 -3.61
N LEU A 56 -4.63 13.78 -4.91
CA LEU A 56 -3.83 14.44 -5.95
C LEU A 56 -4.05 15.96 -5.92
N TYR A 57 -2.98 16.69 -6.15
CA TYR A 57 -2.98 18.16 -6.23
C TYR A 57 -3.40 18.88 -4.93
N ASN A 58 -3.31 18.20 -3.79
CA ASN A 58 -3.54 18.84 -2.49
C ASN A 58 -2.26 19.55 -2.02
N GLY A 59 -2.30 20.90 -1.96
CA GLY A 59 -1.15 21.70 -1.54
C GLY A 59 -0.85 21.67 -0.05
N ASP A 60 -1.80 21.21 0.78
CA ASP A 60 -1.64 21.08 2.23
C ASP A 60 -1.01 19.72 2.61
N GLU A 61 -1.19 18.71 1.75
CA GLU A 61 -0.65 17.37 1.95
C GLU A 61 0.15 16.94 0.70
N CYS A 62 1.39 17.35 0.64
CA CYS A 62 2.35 17.01 -0.40
C CYS A 62 3.76 17.09 0.16
N PHE A 63 4.74 16.56 -0.58
CA PHE A 63 6.12 16.61 -0.12
C PHE A 63 6.67 18.05 -0.19
N PRO A 64 7.32 18.54 0.87
CA PRO A 64 7.82 19.92 0.90
C PRO A 64 8.92 20.15 -0.15
N ALA A 65 9.11 21.40 -0.54
CA ALA A 65 10.14 21.78 -1.49
C ALA A 65 11.54 21.37 -1.00
N THR A 66 12.32 20.78 -1.89
CA THR A 66 13.66 20.27 -1.59
C THR A 66 14.71 20.95 -2.44
N ARG A 67 15.95 20.91 -2.00
CA ARG A 67 17.09 21.37 -2.81
C ARG A 67 17.47 20.29 -3.81
N LYS A 68 18.11 20.72 -4.89
CA LYS A 68 18.61 19.80 -5.92
C LYS A 68 19.54 18.75 -5.30
N GLY A 69 19.22 17.49 -5.53
CA GLY A 69 19.98 16.32 -5.08
C GLY A 69 19.60 15.77 -3.71
N GLU A 70 18.74 16.44 -2.95
CA GLU A 70 18.23 15.93 -1.67
C GLU A 70 17.13 14.88 -1.87
N PHE A 71 16.37 15.01 -2.94
CA PHE A 71 15.28 14.10 -3.30
C PHE A 71 15.73 13.16 -4.40
N GLN A 72 15.64 11.84 -4.18
CA GLN A 72 16.14 10.81 -5.07
C GLN A 72 15.08 9.75 -5.30
N LEU A 73 14.85 9.42 -6.57
CA LEU A 73 14.05 8.27 -6.97
C LEU A 73 14.97 7.19 -7.52
N THR A 74 14.82 5.97 -7.02
CA THR A 74 15.48 4.77 -7.52
C THR A 74 14.42 3.77 -7.99
N LEU A 75 14.55 3.31 -9.21
CA LEU A 75 13.72 2.26 -9.79
C LEU A 75 14.61 1.05 -10.10
N ASP A 76 14.39 -0.03 -9.37
CA ASP A 76 15.06 -1.31 -9.63
C ASP A 76 14.07 -2.24 -10.32
N THR A 77 14.41 -2.67 -11.52
CA THR A 77 13.57 -3.58 -12.30
C THR A 77 14.30 -4.89 -12.56
N THR A 78 13.58 -5.97 -12.36
CA THR A 78 14.00 -7.31 -12.77
C THR A 78 13.05 -7.75 -13.88
N THR A 79 13.46 -7.60 -15.12
CA THR A 79 12.72 -8.17 -16.25
C THR A 79 13.33 -9.52 -16.61
N PRO A 80 12.55 -10.62 -16.61
CA PRO A 80 13.03 -11.89 -17.14
C PRO A 80 13.37 -11.71 -18.62
N ALA A 81 14.64 -11.94 -18.99
CA ALA A 81 15.13 -11.77 -20.37
C ALA A 81 14.40 -12.64 -21.41
N THR A 82 13.58 -13.59 -20.96
CA THR A 82 12.79 -14.49 -21.81
C THR A 82 11.43 -13.91 -22.21
N THR A 83 10.97 -12.84 -21.57
CA THR A 83 9.61 -12.31 -21.77
C THR A 83 9.56 -10.83 -22.21
N HIS A 84 10.65 -10.07 -21.99
CA HIS A 84 10.69 -8.64 -22.30
C HIS A 84 12.07 -8.26 -22.83
N ASP A 85 12.15 -7.88 -24.09
CA ASP A 85 13.41 -7.48 -24.74
C ASP A 85 13.82 -6.04 -24.43
N ASN A 86 12.87 -5.15 -24.19
CA ASN A 86 13.13 -3.74 -23.91
C ASN A 86 12.17 -3.19 -22.86
N ALA A 87 12.71 -2.57 -21.82
CA ALA A 87 11.93 -1.79 -20.86
C ALA A 87 12.26 -0.31 -21.03
N VAL A 88 11.26 0.51 -21.33
CA VAL A 88 11.38 1.97 -21.37
C VAL A 88 10.64 2.54 -20.17
N MET A 89 11.34 3.30 -19.33
CA MET A 89 10.74 3.97 -18.18
C MET A 89 10.74 5.47 -18.40
N SER A 90 9.62 6.08 -18.08
CA SER A 90 9.47 7.53 -18.07
C SER A 90 8.93 7.95 -16.71
N VAL A 91 9.51 8.97 -16.12
CA VAL A 91 9.12 9.54 -14.85
C VAL A 91 8.77 11.00 -15.05
N SER A 92 7.61 11.41 -14.56
CA SER A 92 7.19 12.81 -14.55
C SER A 92 6.90 13.22 -13.11
N ALA A 93 7.42 14.37 -12.69
CA ALA A 93 7.08 14.99 -11.42
C ALA A 93 5.99 16.05 -11.63
N VAL A 94 5.03 16.10 -10.73
CA VAL A 94 4.05 17.18 -10.64
C VAL A 94 4.48 18.10 -9.50
N GLU A 95 4.76 19.35 -9.84
CA GLU A 95 5.07 20.40 -8.87
C GLU A 95 3.83 21.24 -8.61
N LEU A 96 3.61 21.60 -7.35
CA LEU A 96 2.52 22.47 -6.92
C LEU A 96 3.13 23.81 -6.50
N PRO A 97 3.19 24.79 -7.41
CA PRO A 97 3.69 26.13 -7.05
C PRO A 97 2.83 26.73 -5.93
N ASP A 98 3.49 27.40 -4.99
CA ASP A 98 2.85 28.09 -3.85
C ASP A 98 2.16 27.15 -2.83
N ALA A 99 2.35 25.84 -2.93
CA ALA A 99 1.89 24.90 -1.90
C ALA A 99 2.64 25.15 -0.57
N THR A 100 1.91 25.00 0.52
CA THR A 100 2.44 25.14 1.89
C THR A 100 2.11 23.85 2.66
N PRO A 101 2.83 22.75 2.39
CA PRO A 101 2.48 21.46 2.96
C PRO A 101 2.60 21.47 4.48
N ALA A 102 1.53 21.02 5.14
CA ALA A 102 1.51 20.75 6.58
C ALA A 102 1.93 19.30 6.87
N SER A 103 1.72 18.41 5.90
CA SER A 103 2.04 16.99 6.03
C SER A 103 2.33 16.35 4.68
N TYR A 104 2.89 15.15 4.72
CA TYR A 104 3.07 14.31 3.52
C TYR A 104 2.88 12.83 3.83
N LEU A 105 2.57 12.05 2.81
CA LEU A 105 2.41 10.61 2.90
C LEU A 105 3.78 9.93 2.85
N LYS A 106 3.99 8.98 3.77
CA LYS A 106 5.13 8.08 3.81
C LYS A 106 4.61 6.64 3.82
N SER A 107 5.24 5.76 3.04
CA SER A 107 4.88 4.34 2.99
C SER A 107 6.08 3.48 2.65
N THR A 108 6.44 2.60 3.56
CA THR A 108 7.57 1.68 3.42
C THR A 108 7.12 0.27 3.74
N ILE A 109 7.41 -0.65 2.84
CA ILE A 109 6.99 -2.05 3.00
C ILE A 109 7.71 -2.73 4.17
N LEU A 110 6.96 -3.52 4.91
CA LEU A 110 7.46 -4.49 5.87
C LEU A 110 7.21 -5.89 5.30
N SER A 111 8.25 -6.49 4.73
CA SER A 111 8.18 -7.86 4.22
C SER A 111 8.50 -8.83 5.35
N ILE A 112 7.51 -9.63 5.71
CA ILE A 112 7.59 -10.61 6.78
C ILE A 112 7.66 -12.00 6.17
N ALA A 113 8.70 -12.75 6.50
CA ALA A 113 8.79 -14.15 6.10
C ALA A 113 7.63 -14.95 6.71
N ALA A 114 7.26 -16.04 6.05
CA ALA A 114 6.26 -16.96 6.59
C ALA A 114 6.62 -17.35 8.04
N PRO A 115 5.70 -17.21 9.00
CA PRO A 115 6.00 -17.35 10.43
C PRO A 115 6.38 -18.79 10.85
N GLY A 116 6.25 -19.75 9.98
CA GLY A 116 6.55 -21.17 10.24
C GLY A 116 5.38 -21.95 10.83
N ALA A 117 4.32 -21.28 11.27
CA ALA A 117 3.11 -21.91 11.81
C ALA A 117 1.88 -21.03 11.55
N THR A 118 0.71 -21.65 11.62
CA THR A 118 -0.59 -20.96 11.67
C THR A 118 -0.86 -20.46 13.10
N GLY A 119 -1.81 -19.53 13.24
CA GLY A 119 -2.22 -18.97 14.51
C GLY A 119 -1.87 -17.49 14.66
N GLU A 120 -1.86 -17.00 15.91
CA GLU A 120 -1.60 -15.58 16.20
C GLU A 120 -0.12 -15.21 15.95
N ASN A 121 0.07 -14.13 15.16
CA ASN A 121 1.37 -13.55 14.87
C ASN A 121 1.29 -12.03 15.03
N ASP A 122 2.26 -11.47 15.73
CA ASP A 122 2.37 -10.03 15.93
C ASP A 122 3.43 -9.45 14.98
N VAL A 123 3.08 -8.36 14.28
CA VAL A 123 4.00 -7.59 13.43
C VAL A 123 4.07 -6.16 13.93
N ASP A 124 5.25 -5.75 14.37
CA ASP A 124 5.47 -4.38 14.85
C ASP A 124 5.41 -3.39 13.68
N LEU A 125 4.65 -2.33 13.86
CA LEU A 125 4.50 -1.23 12.91
C LEU A 125 5.37 -0.03 13.33
N PRO A 126 5.73 0.86 12.40
CA PRO A 126 6.44 2.08 12.73
C PRO A 126 5.61 2.98 13.66
N ILE A 127 6.30 3.70 14.52
CA ILE A 127 5.73 4.67 15.47
C ILE A 127 6.27 6.07 15.20
N GLY A 128 5.58 7.09 15.69
CA GLY A 128 6.01 8.48 15.63
C GLY A 128 5.25 9.33 14.61
N ASN A 129 4.40 8.73 13.77
CA ASN A 129 3.55 9.42 12.80
C ASN A 129 2.08 9.05 13.01
N ASP A 130 1.18 9.74 12.34
CA ASP A 130 -0.22 9.37 12.27
C ASP A 130 -0.38 8.23 11.24
N LEU A 131 -1.08 7.16 11.60
CA LEU A 131 -1.33 6.01 10.74
C LEU A 131 -2.74 6.12 10.15
N ALA A 132 -2.82 6.32 8.84
CA ALA A 132 -4.09 6.45 8.12
C ALA A 132 -4.67 5.08 7.73
N ALA A 133 -3.82 4.13 7.36
CA ALA A 133 -4.23 2.77 7.00
C ALA A 133 -3.08 1.77 7.12
N VAL A 134 -3.41 0.49 7.09
CA VAL A 134 -2.46 -0.59 6.87
C VAL A 134 -2.98 -1.47 5.75
N LEU A 135 -2.20 -1.61 4.69
CA LEU A 135 -2.47 -2.55 3.61
C LEU A 135 -1.69 -3.84 3.88
N ILE A 136 -2.35 -4.96 3.72
CA ILE A 136 -1.80 -6.27 4.02
C ILE A 136 -1.92 -7.14 2.78
N GLY A 137 -0.80 -7.58 2.26
CA GLY A 137 -0.68 -8.47 1.11
C GLY A 137 -0.27 -9.87 1.52
N MET A 138 -0.94 -10.88 0.98
CA MET A 138 -0.56 -12.29 1.04
C MET A 138 -1.11 -13.03 -0.17
N ALA A 139 -0.42 -14.10 -0.59
CA ALA A 139 -0.76 -14.84 -1.80
C ALA A 139 -2.18 -15.43 -1.77
N SER A 140 -2.70 -15.76 -0.59
CA SER A 140 -4.05 -16.32 -0.40
C SER A 140 -5.15 -15.28 -0.06
N PHE A 141 -4.87 -13.99 -0.13
CA PHE A 141 -5.84 -12.92 0.06
C PHE A 141 -6.37 -12.38 -1.26
N PRO A 142 -7.64 -12.12 -1.32
CA PRO A 142 -8.77 -12.99 -0.99
C PRO A 142 -8.77 -14.12 -1.99
N GLY A 143 -8.78 -15.37 -1.57
CA GLY A 143 -8.65 -16.54 -2.43
C GLY A 143 -9.48 -16.49 -3.72
N THR A 144 -8.96 -17.05 -4.79
CA THR A 144 -9.57 -17.02 -6.13
C THR A 144 -10.79 -17.93 -6.28
N SER A 145 -10.95 -18.89 -5.39
CA SER A 145 -12.01 -19.90 -5.46
C SER A 145 -12.72 -20.18 -4.15
N GLU A 146 -12.20 -19.67 -3.05
CA GLU A 146 -12.78 -19.91 -1.73
C GLU A 146 -12.80 -18.59 -0.96
N PHE A 147 -13.85 -18.39 -0.15
CA PHE A 147 -13.94 -17.23 0.77
C PHE A 147 -13.00 -17.38 2.00
N LEU A 148 -11.98 -18.20 1.87
CA LEU A 148 -10.97 -18.39 2.89
C LEU A 148 -9.85 -17.36 2.69
N PHE A 149 -9.69 -16.52 3.67
CA PHE A 149 -8.62 -15.55 3.74
C PHE A 149 -7.41 -16.19 4.43
N GLY A 150 -6.22 -15.79 4.05
CA GLY A 150 -5.00 -16.27 4.67
C GLY A 150 -4.85 -15.90 6.14
N ALA A 151 -5.57 -14.86 6.59
CA ALA A 151 -5.77 -14.55 8.00
C ALA A 151 -7.26 -14.28 8.27
N ASP A 152 -7.79 -14.87 9.33
CA ASP A 152 -9.21 -14.74 9.70
C ASP A 152 -9.47 -13.46 10.50
N ASP A 153 -8.50 -13.05 11.29
CA ASP A 153 -8.62 -11.96 12.26
C ASP A 153 -7.40 -11.04 12.17
N LEU A 154 -7.65 -9.74 12.06
CA LEU A 154 -6.64 -8.72 11.92
C LEU A 154 -6.94 -7.60 12.91
N ARG A 155 -6.07 -7.38 13.88
CA ARG A 155 -6.29 -6.39 14.95
C ARG A 155 -5.11 -5.44 15.04
N LEU A 156 -5.39 -4.15 15.11
CA LEU A 156 -4.39 -3.15 15.45
C LEU A 156 -4.37 -2.94 16.95
N LEU A 157 -3.19 -3.06 17.55
CA LEU A 157 -2.98 -2.81 18.98
C LEU A 157 -1.98 -1.67 19.18
N VAL A 158 -2.37 -0.70 19.97
CA VAL A 158 -1.53 0.40 20.44
C VAL A 158 -1.32 0.22 21.94
N ASP A 159 -0.07 0.04 22.39
CA ASP A 159 0.27 -0.26 23.78
C ASP A 159 -0.56 -1.42 24.37
N ASN A 160 -0.74 -2.48 23.60
CA ASN A 160 -1.56 -3.66 23.89
C ASN A 160 -3.08 -3.39 24.05
N LYS A 161 -3.55 -2.21 23.68
CA LYS A 161 -4.97 -1.90 23.62
C LYS A 161 -5.44 -2.00 22.17
N GLU A 162 -6.45 -2.82 21.94
CA GLU A 162 -7.06 -2.96 20.61
C GLU A 162 -7.76 -1.67 20.17
N MET A 163 -7.53 -1.28 18.94
CA MET A 163 -8.15 -0.13 18.29
C MET A 163 -9.32 -0.61 17.44
N ASN A 164 -10.55 -0.38 17.93
CA ASN A 164 -11.78 -0.84 17.28
C ASN A 164 -12.35 0.23 16.31
N ILE A 165 -11.51 0.80 15.46
CA ILE A 165 -11.95 1.81 14.47
C ILE A 165 -12.52 1.11 13.23
N VAL A 166 -11.99 -0.06 12.89
CA VAL A 166 -12.39 -0.89 11.75
C VAL A 166 -12.72 -2.30 12.21
N SER A 167 -13.33 -3.08 11.34
CA SER A 167 -13.57 -4.50 11.62
C SER A 167 -12.25 -5.25 11.83
N SER A 168 -12.30 -6.30 12.63
CA SER A 168 -11.16 -7.21 12.83
C SER A 168 -11.26 -8.46 11.95
N LYS A 169 -12.39 -8.71 11.31
CA LYS A 169 -12.60 -9.91 10.48
C LYS A 169 -12.26 -9.62 9.01
N ALA A 170 -11.42 -10.45 8.42
CA ALA A 170 -11.00 -10.30 7.04
C ALA A 170 -12.17 -10.21 6.03
N PRO A 171 -13.26 -11.00 6.13
CA PRO A 171 -14.42 -10.86 5.26
C PRO A 171 -15.13 -9.51 5.40
N GLU A 172 -15.20 -8.96 6.61
CA GLU A 172 -15.83 -7.68 6.89
C GLU A 172 -14.98 -6.53 6.35
N LEU A 173 -13.66 -6.57 6.58
CA LEU A 173 -12.70 -5.63 5.99
C LEU A 173 -12.78 -5.65 4.46
N ALA A 174 -12.88 -6.83 3.85
CA ALA A 174 -13.09 -6.97 2.42
C ALA A 174 -14.41 -6.33 1.95
N GLY A 175 -15.44 -6.34 2.78
CA GLY A 175 -16.70 -5.62 2.55
C GLY A 175 -16.53 -4.11 2.66
N GLU A 176 -15.79 -3.63 3.65
CA GLU A 176 -15.48 -2.21 3.85
C GLU A 176 -14.69 -1.61 2.68
N MET A 177 -13.86 -2.41 2.00
CA MET A 177 -13.13 -1.98 0.80
C MET A 177 -14.06 -1.48 -0.32
N ILE A 178 -15.33 -1.87 -0.34
CA ILE A 178 -16.32 -1.41 -1.32
C ILE A 178 -16.50 0.12 -1.26
N THR A 179 -16.26 0.74 -0.14
CA THR A 179 -16.33 2.20 0.01
C THR A 179 -15.34 2.94 -0.88
N ARG A 180 -14.22 2.28 -1.22
CA ARG A 180 -13.16 2.84 -2.06
C ARG A 180 -13.07 2.19 -3.43
N VAL A 181 -13.46 0.94 -3.57
CA VAL A 181 -13.29 0.16 -4.80
C VAL A 181 -14.62 -0.40 -5.24
N SER A 182 -15.02 -0.13 -6.48
CA SER A 182 -16.24 -0.74 -7.03
C SER A 182 -16.08 -2.26 -7.11
N GLY A 183 -17.16 -3.00 -6.86
CA GLY A 183 -17.17 -4.48 -6.86
C GLY A 183 -16.66 -5.12 -8.16
N THR A 184 -16.73 -4.40 -9.29
CA THR A 184 -16.19 -4.85 -10.59
C THR A 184 -14.66 -4.75 -10.66
N THR A 185 -14.04 -4.06 -9.74
CA THR A 185 -12.61 -3.82 -9.73
C THR A 185 -11.81 -4.95 -9.10
N ARG A 186 -12.45 -5.84 -8.34
CA ARG A 186 -11.79 -7.02 -7.71
C ARG A 186 -11.83 -8.25 -8.61
N ALA A 187 -11.47 -8.10 -9.88
CA ALA A 187 -11.36 -9.22 -10.78
C ALA A 187 -10.01 -9.94 -10.59
N THR A 188 -10.01 -11.25 -10.66
CA THR A 188 -8.77 -12.05 -10.67
C THR A 188 -7.93 -11.71 -11.89
N ALA A 189 -6.63 -11.95 -11.85
CA ALA A 189 -5.75 -11.80 -13.02
C ALA A 189 -6.27 -12.57 -14.24
N ALA A 190 -6.93 -13.71 -14.04
CA ALA A 190 -7.58 -14.51 -15.09
C ALA A 190 -8.79 -13.81 -15.73
N GLN A 191 -9.36 -12.80 -15.07
CA GLN A 191 -10.48 -12.00 -15.56
C GLN A 191 -10.03 -10.65 -16.14
N GLY A 192 -8.71 -10.43 -16.30
CA GLY A 192 -8.14 -9.19 -16.80
C GLY A 192 -8.18 -8.06 -15.76
N GLY A 193 -8.37 -8.37 -14.50
CA GLY A 193 -8.34 -7.40 -13.41
C GLY A 193 -6.91 -6.94 -13.12
N LEU A 194 -6.74 -5.65 -12.95
CA LEU A 194 -5.46 -4.99 -12.66
C LEU A 194 -5.24 -4.79 -11.16
N ILE A 195 -6.08 -5.38 -10.35
CA ILE A 195 -6.07 -5.15 -8.92
C ILE A 195 -5.30 -6.27 -8.28
N PRO A 196 -4.38 -5.95 -7.38
CA PRO A 196 -3.83 -6.93 -6.46
C PRO A 196 -4.96 -7.49 -5.60
N ASN A 197 -5.62 -8.55 -6.11
CA ASN A 197 -6.65 -9.30 -5.38
C ASN A 197 -6.09 -10.01 -4.14
N THR A 198 -4.79 -9.90 -3.94
CA THR A 198 -4.03 -10.41 -2.81
C THR A 198 -3.87 -9.41 -1.66
N TYR A 199 -4.50 -8.24 -1.75
CA TYR A 199 -4.45 -7.23 -0.70
C TYR A 199 -5.79 -7.01 -0.02
N ILE A 200 -5.72 -6.78 1.28
CA ILE A 200 -6.80 -6.27 2.11
C ILE A 200 -6.25 -5.08 2.89
N TRP A 201 -7.10 -4.13 3.31
CA TRP A 201 -6.66 -3.01 4.12
C TRP A 201 -7.54 -2.76 5.32
N MET A 202 -6.92 -2.22 6.35
CA MET A 202 -7.55 -1.62 7.51
C MET A 202 -7.48 -0.10 7.31
N ASP A 203 -8.62 0.53 7.04
CA ASP A 203 -8.72 1.97 6.76
C ASP A 203 -9.16 2.72 8.02
N PHE A 204 -8.25 3.47 8.61
CA PHE A 204 -8.52 4.26 9.80
C PHE A 204 -8.97 5.69 9.48
N ASP A 205 -8.95 6.09 8.21
CA ASP A 205 -9.32 7.43 7.77
C ASP A 205 -10.16 7.37 6.47
N PRO A 206 -11.36 6.78 6.54
CA PRO A 206 -12.20 6.54 5.36
C PRO A 206 -12.64 7.81 4.65
N THR A 207 -12.68 8.96 5.34
CA THR A 207 -13.01 10.27 4.78
C THR A 207 -11.79 11.00 4.23
N GLN A 208 -10.59 10.54 4.51
CA GLN A 208 -9.31 11.16 4.14
C GLN A 208 -9.14 12.61 4.66
N ASP A 209 -9.79 12.92 5.76
CA ASP A 209 -9.71 14.24 6.41
C ASP A 209 -8.83 14.26 7.66
N GLY A 210 -8.29 13.11 8.05
CA GLY A 210 -7.43 12.95 9.21
C GLY A 210 -8.15 12.78 10.54
N SER A 211 -9.51 12.75 10.54
CA SER A 211 -10.30 12.75 11.77
C SER A 211 -10.16 11.49 12.62
N TYR A 212 -9.84 10.36 11.99
CA TYR A 212 -9.83 9.04 12.64
C TYR A 212 -8.48 8.33 12.56
N MET A 213 -7.45 9.00 12.04
CA MET A 213 -6.10 8.43 12.00
C MET A 213 -5.65 8.00 13.40
N VAL A 214 -4.86 6.93 13.44
CA VAL A 214 -4.29 6.43 14.70
C VAL A 214 -3.02 7.23 15.01
N ASP A 215 -3.05 8.04 16.06
CA ASP A 215 -1.86 8.74 16.55
C ASP A 215 -0.90 7.75 17.22
N THR A 216 0.28 7.57 16.65
CA THR A 216 1.30 6.66 17.19
C THR A 216 2.45 7.39 17.90
N ARG A 217 2.44 8.72 17.96
CA ARG A 217 3.56 9.55 18.45
C ARG A 217 3.89 9.32 19.92
N GLY A 218 2.91 8.99 20.73
CA GLY A 218 3.09 8.72 22.15
C GLY A 218 3.13 7.25 22.52
N ALA A 219 2.98 6.36 21.51
CA ALA A 219 2.93 4.93 21.76
C ALA A 219 4.33 4.35 22.00
N SER A 220 4.43 3.40 22.92
CA SER A 220 5.65 2.62 23.13
C SER A 220 5.73 1.43 22.17
N ARG A 221 4.59 0.94 21.69
CA ARG A 221 4.49 -0.13 20.69
C ARG A 221 3.18 -0.04 19.92
N VAL A 222 3.27 -0.17 18.60
CA VAL A 222 2.13 -0.37 17.71
C VAL A 222 2.36 -1.67 16.96
N HIS A 223 1.42 -2.58 16.99
CA HIS A 223 1.57 -3.83 16.27
C HIS A 223 0.24 -4.32 15.69
N LEU A 224 0.37 -4.99 14.57
CA LEU A 224 -0.72 -5.70 13.92
C LEU A 224 -0.69 -7.14 14.41
N ARG A 225 -1.79 -7.61 14.98
CA ARG A 225 -1.99 -9.00 15.34
C ARG A 225 -2.84 -9.69 14.29
N LEU A 226 -2.30 -10.75 13.73
CA LEU A 226 -2.89 -11.53 12.66
C LEU A 226 -3.13 -12.95 13.15
N ASN A 227 -4.36 -13.45 13.03
CA ASN A 227 -4.64 -14.88 13.20
C ASN A 227 -4.50 -15.57 11.85
N MET A 228 -3.34 -16.17 11.61
CA MET A 228 -2.96 -16.76 10.35
C MET A 228 -3.59 -18.14 10.16
N GLY A 229 -4.43 -18.28 9.13
CA GLY A 229 -4.99 -19.57 8.69
C GLY A 229 -4.03 -20.38 7.81
N VAL A 230 -3.05 -19.70 7.19
CA VAL A 230 -2.01 -20.29 6.34
C VAL A 230 -0.62 -19.79 6.73
N ASN A 231 0.39 -20.57 6.40
CA ASN A 231 1.78 -20.21 6.66
C ASN A 231 2.41 -19.58 5.40
N GLU A 232 2.17 -18.30 5.19
CA GLU A 232 2.66 -17.54 4.04
C GLU A 232 3.42 -16.29 4.44
N ALA A 233 4.24 -15.78 3.53
CA ALA A 233 4.87 -14.49 3.69
C ALA A 233 3.83 -13.36 3.59
N LEU A 234 4.11 -12.26 4.29
CA LEU A 234 3.26 -11.08 4.35
C LEU A 234 4.00 -9.86 3.81
N ASN A 235 3.28 -9.05 3.07
CA ASN A 235 3.67 -7.69 2.75
C ASN A 235 2.76 -6.74 3.52
N ILE A 236 3.32 -5.96 4.41
CA ILE A 236 2.57 -4.97 5.19
C ILE A 236 3.02 -3.59 4.76
N VAL A 237 2.07 -2.78 4.33
CA VAL A 237 2.29 -1.43 3.81
C VAL A 237 1.55 -0.43 4.71
N PRO A 238 2.23 0.11 5.73
CA PRO A 238 1.67 1.19 6.53
C PRO A 238 1.57 2.47 5.70
N VAL A 239 0.45 3.16 5.84
CA VAL A 239 0.20 4.48 5.25
C VAL A 239 0.31 5.51 6.36
N GLU A 240 1.50 6.09 6.47
CA GLU A 240 1.83 7.06 7.50
C GLU A 240 1.66 8.49 6.97
N ILE A 241 1.14 9.39 7.81
CA ILE A 241 1.08 10.83 7.54
C ILE A 241 2.09 11.52 8.45
N VAL A 242 3.12 12.08 7.84
CA VAL A 242 4.23 12.76 8.52
C VAL A 242 3.94 14.25 8.54
N GLN A 243 3.98 14.85 9.71
CA GLN A 243 3.87 16.29 9.88
C GLN A 243 5.17 16.98 9.46
N VAL A 244 5.09 18.15 8.79
CA VAL A 244 6.23 18.94 8.30
C VAL A 244 6.71 19.94 9.37
#